data_2b1027df0a5cc35217eeb60d5224a49d
#
_entry.id   2b1027df0a5cc35217eeb60d5224a49d
#
_cell.length_a   1.000
_cell.length_b   1.000
_cell.length_c   1.000
_cell.angle_alpha   90.00
_cell.angle_beta   90.00
_cell.angle_gamma   90.00
#
_symmetry.space_group_name_H-M   'P 1'
#
loop_
_entity.id
_entity.type
_entity.pdbx_description
1 polymer ?
#
loop_
_entity_poly.entity_id
_entity_poly.type
_entity_poly.pdbx_seq_one_letter_code
_entity_poly.pdbx_strand_id
1 'polypeptide(L)'
;GRLPPPKPVPGTQRSILDMSGVPWTPRYHYERMPLEPAAEWVRDHDDGRGRFLVEGPLFGEYFAWATRAQILGGFTQRNVQHSWANLFRWSELGDVSSDQLRRYVDAYAVRYVIVTTPQHDAPWWDEHPTVLRRVGTLGLWRMYEVQRPTGFIKEGPGRVHATTNLLEVRGTDPQLPVSLRYHWLETLSCRPDCVVEVEPVEGRRAPMIRIPAPHPADFDVYNAY
;
A
#
# COMPACT_ATOMS: atom_id res chain seq x y z
N GLY A 1 -9.60 -25.08 -5.51
CA GLY A 1 -9.11 -25.02 -6.87
C GLY A 1 -8.81 -23.57 -7.21
N ARG A 2 -7.56 -23.23 -7.52
CA ARG A 2 -7.18 -21.89 -7.98
C ARG A 2 -7.80 -21.69 -9.36
N LEU A 3 -8.56 -20.65 -9.54
CA LEU A 3 -8.96 -20.20 -10.88
C LEU A 3 -7.68 -19.76 -11.62
N PRO A 4 -7.48 -20.21 -12.86
CA PRO A 4 -6.37 -19.73 -13.68
C PRO A 4 -6.55 -18.21 -13.89
N PRO A 5 -5.46 -17.44 -13.99
CA PRO A 5 -5.55 -16.04 -14.32
C PRO A 5 -6.29 -15.86 -15.65
N PRO A 6 -7.18 -14.87 -15.77
CA PRO A 6 -7.87 -14.63 -17.03
C PRO A 6 -6.84 -14.34 -18.13
N LYS A 7 -7.00 -14.97 -19.27
CA LYS A 7 -6.13 -14.71 -20.43
C LYS A 7 -6.30 -13.24 -20.83
N PRO A 8 -5.21 -12.52 -21.12
CA PRO A 8 -5.30 -11.14 -21.60
C PRO A 8 -6.18 -11.12 -22.86
N VAL A 9 -7.20 -10.28 -22.86
CA VAL A 9 -8.06 -10.08 -24.00
C VAL A 9 -7.27 -9.30 -25.06
N PRO A 10 -7.05 -9.85 -26.26
CA PRO A 10 -6.35 -9.11 -27.30
C PRO A 10 -7.07 -7.79 -27.60
N GLY A 11 -6.37 -6.68 -27.48
CA GLY A 11 -6.90 -5.34 -27.77
C GLY A 11 -7.21 -4.46 -26.56
N THR A 12 -7.42 -5.01 -25.36
CA THR A 12 -7.70 -4.20 -24.15
C THR A 12 -6.46 -3.49 -23.58
N GLN A 13 -5.27 -4.00 -23.86
CA GLN A 13 -4.03 -3.32 -23.43
C GLN A 13 -3.81 -1.97 -24.13
N ARG A 14 -4.37 -1.75 -25.32
CA ARG A 14 -4.26 -0.46 -26.04
C ARG A 14 -5.13 0.64 -25.45
N SER A 15 -6.31 0.30 -24.93
CA SER A 15 -7.28 1.31 -24.49
C SER A 15 -6.94 1.95 -23.14
N ILE A 16 -6.29 1.24 -22.23
CA ILE A 16 -5.93 1.76 -20.89
C ILE A 16 -4.73 2.71 -21.01
N LEU A 17 -3.81 2.44 -21.91
CA LEU A 17 -2.60 3.27 -22.10
C LEU A 17 -2.87 4.51 -22.96
N ASP A 18 -3.84 4.46 -23.89
CA ASP A 18 -4.24 5.60 -24.70
C ASP A 18 -5.01 6.68 -23.92
N MET A 19 -5.58 6.35 -22.78
CA MET A 19 -6.34 7.31 -21.96
C MET A 19 -5.45 8.28 -21.17
N SER A 20 -4.16 8.05 -21.08
CA SER A 20 -3.25 8.87 -20.25
C SER A 20 -2.75 10.15 -20.95
N GLY A 21 -2.95 10.30 -22.25
CA GLY A 21 -2.50 11.48 -23.01
C GLY A 21 -0.97 11.67 -23.04
N VAL A 22 -0.21 10.70 -22.55
CA VAL A 22 1.25 10.70 -22.61
C VAL A 22 1.65 10.01 -23.90
N PRO A 23 2.56 10.56 -24.71
CA PRO A 23 3.07 9.88 -25.90
C PRO A 23 3.99 8.72 -25.47
N TRP A 24 3.37 7.70 -24.89
CA TRP A 24 4.05 6.46 -24.58
C TRP A 24 4.13 5.66 -25.85
N THR A 25 5.33 5.45 -26.35
CA THR A 25 5.57 4.39 -27.32
C THR A 25 5.60 3.07 -26.55
N PRO A 26 4.54 2.26 -26.56
CA PRO A 26 4.37 1.13 -25.64
C PRO A 26 5.49 0.10 -25.72
N ARG A 27 6.09 -0.09 -26.90
CA ARG A 27 7.10 -1.11 -27.14
C ARG A 27 8.40 -0.91 -26.36
N TYR A 28 8.83 0.32 -26.14
CA TYR A 28 10.15 0.57 -25.55
C TYR A 28 10.20 0.38 -24.01
N HIS A 29 9.05 0.48 -23.35
CA HIS A 29 8.99 0.41 -21.90
C HIS A 29 8.67 -0.98 -21.35
N TYR A 30 7.79 -1.74 -22.04
CA TYR A 30 7.39 -3.08 -21.58
C TYR A 30 8.56 -4.08 -21.55
N GLU A 31 9.46 -4.03 -22.53
CA GLU A 31 10.65 -4.89 -22.54
C GLU A 31 11.62 -4.57 -21.39
N ARG A 32 11.62 -3.33 -20.92
CA ARG A 32 12.47 -2.86 -19.82
C ARG A 32 11.81 -2.92 -18.46
N MET A 33 10.49 -3.12 -18.43
CA MET A 33 9.69 -3.20 -17.19
C MET A 33 8.98 -4.55 -17.12
N PRO A 34 9.71 -5.60 -16.72
CA PRO A 34 9.13 -6.94 -16.62
C PRO A 34 8.10 -6.97 -15.48
N LEU A 35 6.81 -6.87 -15.83
CA LEU A 35 5.73 -6.80 -14.85
C LEU A 35 5.54 -8.13 -14.12
N GLU A 36 5.52 -9.25 -14.85
CA GLU A 36 5.30 -10.55 -14.22
C GLU A 36 6.44 -10.96 -13.27
N PRO A 37 7.72 -10.86 -13.65
CA PRO A 37 8.80 -11.08 -12.70
C PRO A 37 8.76 -10.15 -11.48
N ALA A 38 8.33 -8.90 -11.65
CA ALA A 38 8.14 -7.99 -10.51
C ALA A 38 6.95 -8.42 -9.62
N ALA A 39 5.87 -8.93 -10.21
CA ALA A 39 4.75 -9.50 -9.47
C ALA A 39 5.14 -10.80 -8.73
N GLU A 40 5.97 -11.64 -9.33
CA GLU A 40 6.57 -12.81 -8.65
C GLU A 40 7.37 -12.37 -7.43
N TRP A 41 8.22 -11.37 -7.60
CA TRP A 41 8.98 -10.82 -6.49
C TRP A 41 8.06 -10.31 -5.36
N VAL A 42 6.95 -9.64 -5.67
CA VAL A 42 5.97 -9.22 -4.68
C VAL A 42 5.34 -10.41 -3.98
N ARG A 43 4.93 -11.45 -4.70
CA ARG A 43 4.36 -12.68 -4.12
C ARG A 43 5.32 -13.37 -3.16
N ASP A 44 6.60 -13.42 -3.53
CA ASP A 44 7.64 -14.07 -2.72
C ASP A 44 7.97 -13.30 -1.44
N HIS A 45 7.74 -11.99 -1.43
CA HIS A 45 8.03 -11.10 -0.30
C HIS A 45 6.78 -10.69 0.51
N ASP A 46 5.59 -11.09 0.07
CA ASP A 46 4.35 -10.80 0.81
C ASP A 46 4.14 -11.80 1.95
N ASP A 47 4.49 -11.35 3.15
CA ASP A 47 4.22 -12.10 4.39
C ASP A 47 2.93 -11.66 5.11
N GLY A 48 2.14 -10.79 4.49
CA GLY A 48 0.88 -10.27 5.04
C GLY A 48 1.06 -9.31 6.22
N ARG A 49 2.27 -8.81 6.49
CA ARG A 49 2.56 -7.94 7.64
C ARG A 49 2.68 -6.46 7.31
N GLY A 50 2.67 -6.10 6.04
CA GLY A 50 2.81 -4.72 5.61
C GLY A 50 2.42 -4.53 4.15
N ARG A 51 2.49 -3.29 3.69
CA ARG A 51 2.11 -2.90 2.34
C ARG A 51 3.32 -2.73 1.43
N PHE A 52 3.06 -2.93 0.16
CA PHE A 52 3.95 -2.53 -0.92
C PHE A 52 3.54 -1.14 -1.42
N LEU A 53 4.43 -0.18 -1.33
CA LEU A 53 4.27 1.13 -1.94
C LEU A 53 4.78 1.05 -3.38
N VAL A 54 3.90 1.23 -4.35
CA VAL A 54 4.22 1.08 -5.77
C VAL A 54 4.07 2.41 -6.49
N GLU A 55 5.11 2.80 -7.23
CA GLU A 55 5.07 3.97 -8.09
C GLU A 55 4.16 3.73 -9.30
N GLY A 56 3.34 4.74 -9.60
CA GLY A 56 2.49 4.76 -10.78
C GLY A 56 1.16 4.02 -10.62
N PRO A 57 0.08 4.64 -11.11
CA PRO A 57 -1.28 4.15 -10.90
C PRO A 57 -1.55 2.79 -11.56
N LEU A 58 -1.09 2.62 -12.80
CA LEU A 58 -1.31 1.39 -13.55
C LEU A 58 -0.54 0.20 -12.98
N PHE A 59 0.65 0.45 -12.45
CA PHE A 59 1.48 -0.59 -11.86
C PHE A 59 0.92 -1.03 -10.51
N GLY A 60 0.49 -0.09 -9.68
CA GLY A 60 -0.16 -0.40 -8.41
C GLY A 60 -1.41 -1.25 -8.60
N GLU A 61 -2.25 -0.90 -9.57
CA GLU A 61 -3.44 -1.68 -9.92
C GLU A 61 -3.08 -3.09 -10.41
N TYR A 62 -2.10 -3.18 -11.31
CA TYR A 62 -1.62 -4.48 -11.80
C TYR A 62 -1.12 -5.38 -10.66
N PHE A 63 -0.27 -4.87 -9.77
CA PHE A 63 0.26 -5.66 -8.66
C PHE A 63 -0.83 -6.05 -7.67
N ALA A 64 -1.76 -5.16 -7.33
CA ALA A 64 -2.88 -5.49 -6.45
C ALA A 64 -3.72 -6.65 -7.02
N TRP A 65 -3.94 -6.64 -8.33
CA TRP A 65 -4.69 -7.69 -9.01
C TRP A 65 -3.89 -8.99 -9.18
N ALA A 66 -2.63 -8.89 -9.60
CA ALA A 66 -1.80 -10.06 -9.91
C ALA A 66 -1.28 -10.79 -8.66
N THR A 67 -1.14 -10.11 -7.53
CA THR A 67 -0.46 -10.66 -6.35
C THR A 67 -1.38 -10.86 -5.15
N ARG A 68 -2.48 -10.13 -5.05
CA ARG A 68 -3.34 -10.01 -3.87
C ARG A 68 -2.66 -9.36 -2.66
N ALA A 69 -1.45 -8.86 -2.80
CA ALA A 69 -0.77 -8.10 -1.77
C ALA A 69 -1.49 -6.76 -1.51
N GLN A 70 -1.32 -6.22 -0.33
CA GLN A 70 -1.84 -4.90 -0.02
C GLN A 70 -0.94 -3.84 -0.66
N ILE A 71 -1.43 -3.25 -1.74
CA ILE A 71 -0.72 -2.22 -2.49
C ILE A 71 -1.15 -0.84 -2.03
N LEU A 72 -0.17 0.01 -1.76
CA LEU A 72 -0.34 1.43 -1.53
C LEU A 72 0.24 2.19 -2.73
N GLY A 73 -0.40 3.28 -3.11
CA GLY A 73 -0.06 4.02 -4.33
C GLY A 73 -0.93 3.58 -5.52
N GLY A 74 -0.60 4.04 -6.68
CA GLY A 74 -1.30 3.59 -7.88
C GLY A 74 -2.62 4.29 -8.20
N PHE A 75 -3.01 5.35 -7.49
CA PHE A 75 -4.25 6.08 -7.80
C PHE A 75 -3.99 7.22 -8.79
N THR A 76 -4.89 7.35 -9.77
CA THR A 76 -4.89 8.53 -10.66
C THR A 76 -5.14 9.79 -9.83
N GLN A 77 -4.27 10.72 -10.02
CA GLN A 77 -4.05 11.87 -9.13
C GLN A 77 -5.25 12.80 -8.94
N ARG A 78 -6.26 12.77 -9.79
CA ARG A 78 -7.29 13.81 -9.82
C ARG A 78 -8.39 13.63 -8.76
N ASN A 79 -8.59 12.42 -8.24
CA ASN A 79 -9.72 12.10 -7.36
C ASN A 79 -9.32 11.81 -5.91
N VAL A 80 -8.04 11.73 -5.58
CA VAL A 80 -7.61 11.50 -4.20
C VAL A 80 -7.38 12.85 -3.53
N GLN A 81 -8.32 13.25 -2.69
CA GLN A 81 -8.25 14.52 -1.95
C GLN A 81 -7.11 14.57 -0.92
N HIS A 82 -6.48 13.43 -0.64
CA HIS A 82 -5.44 13.30 0.37
C HIS A 82 -4.07 13.13 -0.28
N SER A 83 -3.32 14.21 -0.38
CA SER A 83 -1.92 14.18 -0.81
C SER A 83 -1.05 13.22 0.02
N TRP A 84 -1.46 12.92 1.26
CA TRP A 84 -0.80 11.95 2.13
C TRP A 84 -1.01 10.49 1.72
N ALA A 85 -2.06 10.16 1.00
CA ALA A 85 -2.29 8.79 0.54
C ALA A 85 -1.33 8.37 -0.58
N ASN A 86 -0.69 9.32 -1.24
CA ASN A 86 0.20 9.04 -2.36
C ASN A 86 1.49 9.85 -2.23
N LEU A 87 2.54 9.21 -1.71
CA LEU A 87 3.86 9.81 -1.57
C LEU A 87 4.42 10.33 -2.90
N PHE A 88 4.16 9.62 -3.99
CA PHE A 88 4.63 9.99 -5.34
C PHE A 88 3.95 11.23 -5.91
N ARG A 89 2.90 11.72 -5.27
CA ARG A 89 2.23 12.96 -5.65
C ARG A 89 2.92 14.20 -5.12
N TRP A 90 3.81 14.03 -4.19
CA TRP A 90 4.67 15.12 -3.79
C TRP A 90 5.62 15.37 -4.97
N SER A 91 5.18 16.26 -5.85
CA SER A 91 5.88 16.66 -7.08
C SER A 91 7.31 17.16 -6.81
N GLU A 92 7.65 17.23 -5.56
CA GLU A 92 8.85 17.76 -4.98
C GLU A 92 9.37 16.78 -3.92
N LEU A 93 9.56 15.51 -4.31
CA LEU A 93 10.17 14.49 -3.44
C LEU A 93 11.52 14.96 -2.87
N GLY A 94 12.21 15.84 -3.57
CA GLY A 94 13.45 16.45 -3.11
C GLY A 94 13.35 17.22 -1.79
N ASP A 95 12.14 17.65 -1.41
CA ASP A 95 11.89 18.37 -0.14
C ASP A 95 11.50 17.43 1.00
N VAL A 96 11.31 16.13 0.75
CA VAL A 96 10.91 15.16 1.77
C VAL A 96 12.13 14.68 2.54
N SER A 97 12.19 15.01 3.82
CA SER A 97 13.26 14.54 4.71
C SER A 97 13.11 13.05 5.05
N SER A 98 14.20 12.42 5.50
CA SER A 98 14.17 11.04 6.01
C SER A 98 13.14 10.86 7.13
N ASP A 99 12.94 11.85 7.99
CA ASP A 99 11.95 11.81 9.07
C ASP A 99 10.52 11.86 8.54
N GLN A 100 10.27 12.64 7.50
CA GLN A 100 8.96 12.69 6.86
C GLN A 100 8.67 11.36 6.15
N LEU A 101 9.65 10.82 5.43
CA LEU A 101 9.55 9.50 4.81
C LEU A 101 9.30 8.42 5.87
N ARG A 102 10.05 8.44 6.98
CA ARG A 102 9.86 7.52 8.11
C ARG A 102 8.42 7.59 8.63
N ARG A 103 7.93 8.78 8.94
CA ARG A 103 6.55 8.96 9.40
C ARG A 103 5.51 8.44 8.41
N TYR A 104 5.77 8.60 7.11
CA TYR A 104 4.88 8.09 6.07
C TYR A 104 4.86 6.56 6.04
N VAL A 105 6.01 5.92 5.94
CA VAL A 105 6.09 4.45 5.83
C VAL A 105 5.57 3.77 7.10
N ASP A 106 5.82 4.35 8.26
CA ASP A 106 5.32 3.85 9.54
C ASP A 106 3.80 3.97 9.65
N ALA A 107 3.25 5.09 9.21
CA ALA A 107 1.83 5.34 9.28
C ALA A 107 0.99 4.43 8.39
N TYR A 108 1.55 4.04 7.26
CA TYR A 108 0.86 3.18 6.29
C TYR A 108 1.32 1.73 6.35
N ALA A 109 2.12 1.34 7.34
CA ALA A 109 2.70 0.00 7.44
C ALA A 109 3.38 -0.42 6.13
N VAL A 110 4.15 0.48 5.51
CA VAL A 110 4.89 0.16 4.29
C VAL A 110 6.08 -0.71 4.66
N ARG A 111 6.22 -1.83 3.97
CA ARG A 111 7.33 -2.76 4.14
C ARG A 111 8.29 -2.73 2.96
N TYR A 112 7.76 -2.60 1.77
CA TYR A 112 8.53 -2.52 0.55
C TYR A 112 8.10 -1.33 -0.30
N VAL A 113 9.07 -0.76 -1.00
CA VAL A 113 8.84 0.31 -1.97
C VAL A 113 9.33 -0.18 -3.32
N ILE A 114 8.48 -0.08 -4.34
CA ILE A 114 8.78 -0.48 -5.71
C ILE A 114 8.63 0.74 -6.58
N VAL A 115 9.75 1.18 -7.15
CA VAL A 115 9.79 2.35 -8.01
C VAL A 115 10.36 1.99 -9.36
N THR A 116 9.95 2.70 -10.37
CA THR A 116 10.61 2.64 -11.67
C THR A 116 11.90 3.48 -11.59
N THR A 117 12.82 3.24 -12.48
CA THR A 117 13.97 4.11 -12.68
C THR A 117 13.64 5.09 -13.81
N PRO A 118 12.77 6.07 -13.61
CA PRO A 118 12.68 7.15 -14.54
C PRO A 118 13.72 8.16 -14.15
N GLN A 119 14.07 8.90 -15.06
CA GLN A 119 15.14 9.82 -15.25
C GLN A 119 15.36 10.87 -14.14
N HIS A 120 14.50 11.00 -13.15
CA HIS A 120 14.55 12.11 -12.20
C HIS A 120 14.65 11.72 -10.71
N ASP A 121 14.12 10.59 -10.27
CA ASP A 121 13.97 10.33 -8.83
C ASP A 121 14.81 9.16 -8.29
N ALA A 122 15.61 8.54 -9.13
CA ALA A 122 16.38 7.38 -8.75
C ALA A 122 17.44 7.63 -7.65
N PRO A 123 18.13 8.78 -7.62
CA PRO A 123 19.04 9.09 -6.52
C PRO A 123 18.31 9.28 -5.20
N TRP A 124 17.14 9.91 -5.20
CA TRP A 124 16.42 10.30 -4.01
C TRP A 124 16.12 9.11 -3.08
N TRP A 125 15.67 7.97 -3.63
CA TRP A 125 15.38 6.78 -2.83
C TRP A 125 16.63 6.21 -2.15
N ASP A 126 17.78 6.30 -2.81
CA ASP A 126 19.06 5.86 -2.27
C ASP A 126 19.62 6.86 -1.22
N GLU A 127 19.12 8.10 -1.18
CA GLU A 127 19.54 9.14 -0.22
C GLU A 127 18.95 8.98 1.18
N HIS A 128 18.03 8.03 1.39
CA HIS A 128 17.40 7.75 2.68
C HIS A 128 17.82 6.39 3.29
N PRO A 129 19.14 6.09 3.43
CA PRO A 129 19.61 4.77 3.85
C PRO A 129 19.22 4.40 5.28
N THR A 130 18.80 5.37 6.10
CA THR A 130 18.29 5.11 7.46
C THR A 130 16.83 4.62 7.47
N VAL A 131 16.11 4.81 6.36
CA VAL A 131 14.72 4.42 6.19
C VAL A 131 14.57 3.25 5.24
N LEU A 132 15.32 3.28 4.14
CA LEU A 132 15.21 2.35 3.02
C LEU A 132 16.54 1.63 2.76
N ARG A 133 16.45 0.36 2.43
CA ARG A 133 17.57 -0.44 1.96
C ARG A 133 17.20 -1.02 0.60
N ARG A 134 17.99 -0.74 -0.43
CA ARG A 134 17.78 -1.36 -1.74
C ARG A 134 18.05 -2.87 -1.64
N VAL A 135 17.07 -3.67 -2.03
CA VAL A 135 17.12 -5.14 -1.95
C VAL A 135 17.06 -5.82 -3.30
N GLY A 136 16.74 -5.07 -4.36
CA GLY A 136 16.70 -5.64 -5.69
C GLY A 136 16.61 -4.60 -6.80
N THR A 137 16.95 -5.05 -8.00
CA THR A 137 16.72 -4.34 -9.25
C THR A 137 16.27 -5.34 -10.29
N LEU A 138 15.21 -5.03 -11.02
CA LEU A 138 14.64 -5.90 -12.04
C LEU A 138 14.25 -5.07 -13.27
N GLY A 139 15.10 -5.04 -14.27
CA GLY A 139 14.95 -4.10 -15.37
C GLY A 139 15.02 -2.65 -14.88
N LEU A 140 13.95 -1.90 -15.11
CA LEU A 140 13.80 -0.53 -14.62
C LEU A 140 13.28 -0.46 -13.18
N TRP A 141 12.81 -1.57 -12.60
CA TRP A 141 12.33 -1.60 -11.24
C TRP A 141 13.48 -1.56 -10.24
N ARG A 142 13.29 -0.79 -9.19
CA ARG A 142 14.10 -0.82 -7.97
C ARG A 142 13.21 -1.17 -6.79
N MET A 143 13.65 -2.14 -6.01
CA MET A 143 12.98 -2.64 -4.85
C MET A 143 13.73 -2.22 -3.60
N TYR A 144 13.02 -1.60 -2.68
CA TYR A 144 13.56 -1.18 -1.39
C TYR A 144 12.77 -1.84 -0.27
N GLU A 145 13.48 -2.27 0.75
CA GLU A 145 12.92 -2.70 2.01
C GLU A 145 12.95 -1.54 3.01
N VAL A 146 11.85 -1.32 3.70
CA VAL A 146 11.79 -0.36 4.80
C VAL A 146 12.54 -0.95 5.99
N GLN A 147 13.53 -0.22 6.49
CA GLN A 147 14.25 -0.63 7.69
C GLN A 147 13.35 -0.45 8.93
N ARG A 148 13.23 -1.50 9.77
CA ARG A 148 12.34 -1.53 10.92
C ARG A 148 10.88 -1.26 10.52
N PRO A 149 10.29 -2.09 9.68
CA PRO A 149 8.92 -1.89 9.24
C PRO A 149 7.94 -2.05 10.39
N THR A 150 6.86 -1.28 10.35
CA THR A 150 5.74 -1.41 11.28
C THR A 150 4.68 -2.35 10.71
N GLY A 151 3.89 -2.99 11.59
CA GLY A 151 2.75 -3.82 11.17
C GLY A 151 1.46 -3.02 11.05
N PHE A 152 0.37 -3.70 10.71
CA PHE A 152 -0.96 -3.09 10.56
C PHE A 152 -1.59 -2.65 11.88
N ILE A 153 -1.18 -3.23 13.00
CA ILE A 153 -1.57 -2.78 14.33
C ILE A 153 -0.55 -1.74 14.79
N LYS A 154 -1.05 -0.57 15.14
CA LYS A 154 -0.24 0.53 15.69
C LYS A 154 -0.11 0.41 17.20
N GLU A 155 -1.21 0.04 17.86
CA GLU A 155 -1.31 -0.09 19.32
C GLU A 155 -2.07 -1.38 19.64
N GLY A 156 -1.58 -2.12 20.64
CA GLY A 156 -2.13 -3.40 21.07
C GLY A 156 -1.48 -4.61 20.41
N PRO A 157 -1.66 -5.79 20.99
CA PRO A 157 -1.24 -7.07 20.41
C PRO A 157 -2.20 -7.54 19.32
N GLY A 158 -1.79 -8.55 18.55
CA GLY A 158 -2.64 -9.22 17.57
C GLY A 158 -2.08 -9.22 16.15
N ARG A 159 -2.92 -9.65 15.23
CA ARG A 159 -2.64 -9.67 13.79
C ARG A 159 -3.87 -9.25 13.00
N VAL A 160 -3.65 -8.70 11.82
CA VAL A 160 -4.71 -8.31 10.89
C VAL A 160 -4.53 -9.05 9.58
N HIS A 161 -5.60 -9.64 9.10
CA HIS A 161 -5.72 -10.12 7.72
C HIS A 161 -6.79 -9.30 7.01
N ALA A 162 -6.41 -8.63 5.93
CA ALA A 162 -7.33 -7.77 5.18
C ALA A 162 -7.72 -8.41 3.85
N THR A 163 -9.00 -8.38 3.56
CA THR A 163 -9.57 -8.72 2.26
C THR A 163 -10.43 -7.54 1.76
N THR A 164 -11.11 -7.70 0.65
CA THR A 164 -12.02 -6.67 0.16
C THR A 164 -13.14 -6.42 1.19
N ASN A 165 -13.25 -5.19 1.67
CA ASN A 165 -14.25 -4.74 2.63
C ASN A 165 -14.25 -5.44 4.00
N LEU A 166 -13.20 -6.17 4.36
CA LEU A 166 -13.11 -6.89 5.62
C LEU A 166 -11.69 -6.88 6.19
N LEU A 167 -11.56 -6.53 7.46
CA LEU A 167 -10.36 -6.69 8.27
C LEU A 167 -10.65 -7.74 9.35
N GLU A 168 -10.01 -8.87 9.27
CA GLU A 168 -10.05 -9.89 10.31
C GLU A 168 -8.93 -9.60 11.32
N VAL A 169 -9.31 -9.23 12.53
CA VAL A 169 -8.38 -8.94 13.63
C VAL A 169 -8.42 -10.09 14.64
N ARG A 170 -7.28 -10.64 14.98
CA ARG A 170 -7.17 -11.85 15.80
C ARG A 170 -6.08 -11.72 16.85
N GLY A 171 -6.33 -12.32 18.02
CA GLY A 171 -5.37 -12.45 19.10
C GLY A 171 -5.06 -11.11 19.79
N THR A 172 -6.02 -10.23 19.90
CA THR A 172 -5.90 -8.96 20.64
C THR A 172 -6.11 -9.17 22.13
N ASP A 173 -5.67 -8.21 22.95
CA ASP A 173 -6.00 -8.18 24.37
C ASP A 173 -7.32 -7.39 24.55
N PRO A 174 -8.41 -8.04 25.04
CA PRO A 174 -9.70 -7.38 25.22
C PRO A 174 -9.69 -6.18 26.19
N GLN A 175 -8.68 -6.04 27.01
CA GLN A 175 -8.57 -4.96 28.01
C GLN A 175 -7.75 -3.76 27.51
N LEU A 176 -7.11 -3.88 26.35
CA LEU A 176 -6.32 -2.82 25.73
C LEU A 176 -6.99 -2.32 24.45
N PRO A 177 -6.92 -1.02 24.14
CA PRO A 177 -7.43 -0.55 22.86
C PRO A 177 -6.56 -1.08 21.70
N VAL A 178 -7.16 -1.21 20.54
CA VAL A 178 -6.48 -1.60 19.29
C VAL A 178 -6.57 -0.45 18.29
N SER A 179 -5.43 0.01 17.82
CA SER A 179 -5.35 1.01 16.74
C SER A 179 -4.81 0.37 15.48
N LEU A 180 -5.55 0.52 14.39
CA LEU A 180 -5.24 -0.10 13.09
C LEU A 180 -4.75 0.95 12.09
N ARG A 181 -3.73 0.61 11.31
CA ARG A 181 -3.22 1.47 10.22
C ARG A 181 -4.07 1.37 8.94
N TYR A 182 -5.38 1.51 9.13
CA TYR A 182 -6.40 1.59 8.08
C TYR A 182 -7.22 2.86 8.29
N HIS A 183 -7.62 3.49 7.19
CA HIS A 183 -8.43 4.69 7.26
C HIS A 183 -9.81 4.39 7.84
N TRP A 184 -10.24 5.22 8.76
CA TRP A 184 -11.59 5.19 9.27
C TRP A 184 -12.57 5.72 8.22
N LEU A 185 -13.73 5.06 8.12
CA LEU A 185 -14.87 5.50 7.33
C LEU A 185 -16.11 5.41 8.22
N GLU A 186 -17.07 6.31 8.02
CA GLU A 186 -18.32 6.33 8.79
C GLU A 186 -19.20 5.08 8.59
N THR A 187 -18.95 4.35 7.50
CA THR A 187 -19.67 3.13 7.14
C THR A 187 -19.06 1.86 7.73
N LEU A 188 -17.97 1.98 8.51
CA LEU A 188 -17.35 0.82 9.14
C LEU A 188 -18.13 0.37 10.36
N SER A 189 -18.27 -0.94 10.45
CA SER A 189 -18.89 -1.65 11.58
C SER A 189 -17.97 -2.75 12.07
N CYS A 190 -18.22 -3.21 13.29
CA CYS A 190 -17.43 -4.24 13.95
C CYS A 190 -18.33 -5.36 14.47
N ARG A 191 -17.82 -6.61 14.46
CA ARG A 191 -18.51 -7.78 15.00
C ARG A 191 -17.54 -8.81 15.58
N PRO A 192 -17.92 -9.64 16.61
CA PRO A 192 -19.07 -9.39 17.47
C PRO A 192 -18.76 -8.27 18.47
N ASP A 193 -19.80 -7.58 18.92
CA ASP A 193 -19.81 -6.68 20.10
C ASP A 193 -18.61 -5.75 20.26
N CYS A 194 -18.25 -5.02 19.21
CA CYS A 194 -17.19 -4.02 19.27
C CYS A 194 -17.62 -2.71 18.57
N VAL A 195 -16.93 -1.64 18.90
CA VAL A 195 -17.22 -0.30 18.38
C VAL A 195 -16.04 0.17 17.55
N VAL A 196 -16.33 0.81 16.41
CA VAL A 196 -15.32 1.45 15.58
C VAL A 196 -15.30 2.94 15.87
N GLU A 197 -14.19 3.43 16.37
CA GLU A 197 -13.96 4.84 16.64
C GLU A 197 -12.95 5.46 15.72
N VAL A 198 -12.99 6.78 15.67
CA VAL A 198 -12.01 7.60 14.97
C VAL A 198 -10.73 7.71 15.80
N GLU A 199 -9.58 7.38 15.24
CA GLU A 199 -8.29 7.78 15.78
C GLU A 199 -7.76 8.98 15.00
N PRO A 200 -7.75 10.17 15.60
CA PRO A 200 -7.11 11.33 14.98
C PRO A 200 -5.62 11.09 14.81
N VAL A 201 -5.10 11.44 13.64
CA VAL A 201 -3.67 11.38 13.36
C VAL A 201 -3.17 12.78 13.15
N GLU A 202 -2.22 13.22 13.99
CA GLU A 202 -1.67 14.57 13.93
C GLU A 202 -1.15 14.90 12.52
N GLY A 203 -1.51 16.08 12.04
CA GLY A 203 -1.13 16.57 10.71
C GLY A 203 -1.81 15.86 9.54
N ARG A 204 -2.84 15.02 9.77
CA ARG A 204 -3.54 14.27 8.71
C ARG A 204 -5.03 14.57 8.70
N ARG A 205 -5.57 14.62 7.47
CA ARG A 205 -7.03 14.76 7.27
C ARG A 205 -7.77 13.42 7.31
N ALA A 206 -7.07 12.31 7.11
CA ALA A 206 -7.67 10.98 7.14
C ALA A 206 -7.36 10.31 8.48
N PRO A 207 -8.35 10.15 9.36
CA PRO A 207 -8.17 9.44 10.63
C PRO A 207 -8.01 7.94 10.39
N MET A 208 -7.48 7.26 11.40
CA MET A 208 -7.33 5.81 11.42
C MET A 208 -8.43 5.15 12.25
N ILE A 209 -8.48 3.83 12.22
CA ILE A 209 -9.43 3.02 12.97
C ILE A 209 -8.91 2.80 14.38
N ARG A 210 -9.77 3.03 15.38
CA ARG A 210 -9.58 2.64 16.77
C ARG A 210 -10.72 1.73 17.23
N ILE A 211 -10.38 0.68 17.96
CA ILE A 211 -11.32 -0.19 18.66
C ILE A 211 -11.02 -0.01 20.15
N PRO A 212 -11.93 0.63 20.92
CA PRO A 212 -11.74 0.84 22.34
C PRO A 212 -11.86 -0.46 23.11
N ALA A 213 -11.28 -0.50 24.30
CA ALA A 213 -11.55 -1.57 25.28
C ALA A 213 -12.88 -1.27 26.02
N PRO A 214 -13.63 -2.30 26.47
CA PRO A 214 -13.37 -3.71 26.19
C PRO A 214 -13.88 -4.13 24.82
N HIS A 215 -13.23 -5.09 24.21
CA HIS A 215 -13.64 -5.68 22.92
C HIS A 215 -13.31 -7.19 22.91
N PRO A 216 -13.86 -7.99 21.97
CA PRO A 216 -13.46 -9.39 21.80
C PRO A 216 -11.98 -9.53 21.42
N ALA A 217 -11.33 -10.64 21.80
CA ALA A 217 -9.98 -10.95 21.37
C ALA A 217 -9.85 -11.14 19.86
N ASP A 218 -10.94 -11.63 19.25
CA ASP A 218 -11.06 -11.83 17.82
C ASP A 218 -12.31 -11.11 17.31
N PHE A 219 -12.15 -10.26 16.31
CA PHE A 219 -13.24 -9.48 15.73
C PHE A 219 -12.99 -9.15 14.26
N ASP A 220 -14.04 -8.74 13.58
CA ASP A 220 -14.00 -8.31 12.19
C ASP A 220 -14.46 -6.85 12.09
N VAL A 221 -13.70 -6.04 11.35
CA VAL A 221 -14.14 -4.71 10.92
C VAL A 221 -14.50 -4.80 9.45
N TYR A 222 -15.69 -4.34 9.10
CA TYR A 222 -16.22 -4.45 7.74
C TYR A 222 -16.98 -3.19 7.33
N ASN A 223 -17.12 -3.01 6.03
CA ASN A 223 -17.91 -1.93 5.47
C ASN A 223 -19.38 -2.36 5.39
N ALA A 224 -20.24 -1.70 6.16
CA ALA A 224 -21.67 -1.96 6.19
C ALA A 224 -22.39 -1.07 5.17
N TYR A 225 -22.39 -1.47 3.90
CA TYR A 225 -23.25 -0.88 2.87
C TYR A 225 -24.62 -1.53 2.88
#